data_c82e44fb708bd832bd0a8268f8b81dfd
#
_entry.id   c82e44fb708bd832bd0a8268f8b81dfd
#
_cell.length_a   1.000
_cell.length_b   1.000
_cell.length_c   1.000
_cell.angle_alpha   90.00
_cell.angle_beta   90.00
_cell.angle_gamma   90.00
#
_symmetry.space_group_name_H-M   'P 1'
#
loop_
_entity.id
_entity.type
_entity.pdbx_description
1 polymer ?
#
loop_
_entity_poly.entity_id
_entity_poly.type
_entity_poly.pdbx_seq_one_letter_code
_entity_poly.pdbx_strand_id
1 'polypeptide(L)'
;MIPYATDELALVLPPKHTLSQKKELLKEDLYKLNFVTLDSQSTTRKVVDKLLQDSGLEIQRLKIEMELNSLEAIKNAVQSGLGASFLPVVSIERELAAGTIHKAFIADLEVKRELKLITNPSRYTSRASEVFKKNILPQFASEYSPLRQL
;
A
#
# COMPACT_ATOMS: atom_id res chain seq x y z
N MET A 1 16.45 -12.70 -8.55
CA MET A 1 15.34 -11.97 -7.91
C MET A 1 14.90 -12.79 -6.70
N ILE A 2 14.92 -12.20 -5.51
CA ILE A 2 14.70 -12.92 -4.24
C ILE A 2 13.52 -12.25 -3.52
N PRO A 3 12.49 -13.00 -3.08
CA PRO A 3 11.42 -12.46 -2.22
C PRO A 3 12.02 -11.83 -0.96
N TYR A 4 11.57 -10.62 -0.63
CA TYR A 4 12.13 -9.86 0.48
C TYR A 4 11.12 -9.62 1.59
N ALA A 5 9.97 -9.06 1.27
CA ALA A 5 8.91 -8.75 2.22
C ALA A 5 7.54 -8.72 1.54
N THR A 6 6.51 -8.80 2.34
CA THR A 6 5.13 -8.50 1.91
C THR A 6 4.73 -7.15 2.46
N ASP A 7 4.15 -6.31 1.63
CA ASP A 7 3.63 -5.00 1.97
C ASP A 7 2.10 -5.00 1.82
N GLU A 8 1.39 -4.51 2.82
CA GLU A 8 -0.05 -4.35 2.79
C GLU A 8 -0.41 -2.93 2.37
N LEU A 9 -1.32 -2.80 1.43
CA LEU A 9 -1.92 -1.54 0.99
C LEU A 9 -3.32 -1.45 1.59
N ALA A 10 -3.49 -0.71 2.68
CA ALA A 10 -4.76 -0.59 3.38
C ALA A 10 -5.63 0.51 2.76
N LEU A 11 -6.95 0.26 2.70
CA LEU A 11 -7.92 1.32 2.47
C LEU A 11 -7.95 2.22 3.69
N VAL A 12 -7.76 3.52 3.48
CA VAL A 12 -7.83 4.53 4.53
C VAL A 12 -8.92 5.53 4.23
N LEU A 13 -9.60 5.94 5.29
CA LEU A 13 -10.71 6.91 5.27
C LEU A 13 -10.38 8.08 6.19
N PRO A 14 -10.98 9.25 5.96
CA PRO A 14 -11.06 10.28 6.99
C PRO A 14 -11.69 9.71 8.27
N PRO A 15 -11.21 10.09 9.47
CA PRO A 15 -11.66 9.47 10.73
C PRO A 15 -13.15 9.68 11.03
N LYS A 16 -13.73 10.77 10.50
CA LYS A 16 -15.16 11.10 10.67
C LYS A 16 -16.05 10.66 9.48
N HIS A 17 -15.51 9.88 8.57
CA HIS A 17 -16.29 9.39 7.43
C HIS A 17 -17.37 8.42 7.91
N THR A 18 -18.57 8.48 7.31
CA THR A 18 -19.70 7.62 7.70
C THR A 18 -19.38 6.13 7.63
N LEU A 19 -18.62 5.71 6.61
CA LEU A 19 -18.19 4.32 6.45
C LEU A 19 -17.11 3.90 7.45
N SER A 20 -16.44 4.81 8.15
CA SER A 20 -15.47 4.48 9.20
C SER A 20 -16.13 3.83 10.43
N GLN A 21 -17.44 3.98 10.58
CA GLN A 21 -18.22 3.34 11.64
C GLN A 21 -18.52 1.86 11.37
N LYS A 22 -18.40 1.42 10.13
CA LYS A 22 -18.61 0.01 9.77
C LYS A 22 -17.40 -0.83 10.22
N LYS A 23 -17.69 -1.98 10.82
CA LYS A 23 -16.65 -2.95 11.18
C LYS A 23 -15.94 -3.49 9.94
N GLU A 24 -16.68 -3.66 8.86
CA GLU A 24 -16.21 -4.19 7.58
C GLU A 24 -17.01 -3.59 6.44
N LEU A 25 -16.34 -3.23 5.36
CA LEU A 25 -16.96 -2.74 4.13
C LEU A 25 -17.20 -3.90 3.16
N LEU A 26 -18.24 -3.79 2.36
CA LEU A 26 -18.39 -4.62 1.17
C LEU A 26 -17.60 -4.01 0.01
N LYS A 27 -17.23 -4.82 -0.98
CA LYS A 27 -16.53 -4.34 -2.19
C LYS A 27 -17.28 -3.22 -2.90
N GLU A 28 -18.61 -3.33 -2.94
CA GLU A 28 -19.50 -2.35 -3.56
C GLU A 28 -19.52 -1.01 -2.82
N ASP A 29 -19.18 -0.97 -1.55
CA ASP A 29 -19.06 0.28 -0.80
C ASP A 29 -17.93 1.18 -1.36
N LEU A 30 -16.94 0.59 -2.04
CA LEU A 30 -15.87 1.36 -2.68
C LEU A 30 -16.39 2.30 -3.76
N TYR A 31 -17.47 1.94 -4.46
CA TYR A 31 -18.09 2.82 -5.48
C TYR A 31 -18.77 4.06 -4.90
N LYS A 32 -19.00 4.07 -3.58
CA LYS A 32 -19.58 5.22 -2.86
C LYS A 32 -18.53 6.20 -2.37
N LEU A 33 -17.25 5.79 -2.37
CA LEU A 33 -16.13 6.59 -1.91
C LEU A 33 -15.61 7.50 -3.03
N ASN A 34 -15.20 8.71 -2.64
CA ASN A 34 -14.35 9.55 -3.46
C ASN A 34 -12.89 9.21 -3.15
N PHE A 35 -12.08 8.98 -4.16
CA PHE A 35 -10.69 8.57 -4.00
C PHE A 35 -9.72 9.69 -4.32
N VAL A 36 -8.69 9.80 -3.48
CA VAL A 36 -7.45 10.52 -3.78
C VAL A 36 -6.37 9.47 -3.99
N THR A 37 -5.75 9.45 -5.14
CA THR A 37 -4.85 8.35 -5.52
C THR A 37 -3.50 8.87 -6.01
N LEU A 38 -2.51 7.97 -6.07
CA LEU A 38 -1.32 8.23 -6.87
C LEU A 38 -1.69 8.34 -8.35
N ASP A 39 -0.87 9.07 -9.11
CA ASP A 39 -1.05 9.19 -10.55
C ASP A 39 -1.01 7.81 -11.25
N SER A 40 -1.60 7.73 -12.43
CA SER A 40 -1.78 6.49 -13.19
C SER A 40 -0.47 5.83 -13.64
N GLN A 41 0.65 6.54 -13.61
CA GLN A 41 1.98 5.99 -13.95
C GLN A 41 2.64 5.32 -12.75
N SER A 42 2.16 5.59 -11.53
CA SER A 42 2.68 4.99 -10.31
C SER A 42 2.54 3.47 -10.32
N THR A 43 3.62 2.77 -10.02
CA THR A 43 3.62 1.32 -9.86
C THR A 43 2.67 0.88 -8.74
N THR A 44 2.63 1.63 -7.63
CA THR A 44 1.71 1.35 -6.52
C THR A 44 0.26 1.44 -6.97
N ARG A 45 -0.10 2.48 -7.73
CA ARG A 45 -1.45 2.63 -8.29
C ARG A 45 -1.81 1.46 -9.20
N LYS A 46 -0.93 1.06 -10.11
CA LYS A 46 -1.15 -0.08 -11.01
C LYS A 46 -1.34 -1.39 -10.26
N VAL A 47 -0.60 -1.62 -9.17
CA VAL A 47 -0.78 -2.80 -8.33
C VAL A 47 -2.14 -2.79 -7.65
N VAL A 48 -2.55 -1.67 -7.06
CA VAL A 48 -3.89 -1.53 -6.44
C VAL A 48 -4.98 -1.80 -7.47
N ASP A 49 -4.96 -1.10 -8.60
CA ASP A 49 -5.97 -1.23 -9.66
C ASP A 49 -6.09 -2.68 -10.14
N LYS A 50 -4.94 -3.36 -10.35
CA LYS A 50 -4.93 -4.76 -10.75
C LYS A 50 -5.57 -5.67 -9.71
N LEU A 51 -5.21 -5.54 -8.44
CA LEU A 51 -5.74 -6.38 -7.38
C LEU A 51 -7.24 -6.14 -7.16
N LEU A 52 -7.71 -4.92 -7.30
CA LEU A 52 -9.14 -4.60 -7.27
C LEU A 52 -9.88 -5.24 -8.45
N GLN A 53 -9.33 -5.16 -9.66
CA GLN A 53 -9.89 -5.82 -10.84
C GLN A 53 -9.93 -7.35 -10.68
N ASP A 54 -8.85 -7.96 -10.22
CA ASP A 54 -8.74 -9.40 -9.98
C ASP A 54 -9.77 -9.87 -8.93
N SER A 55 -10.20 -8.97 -8.04
CA SER A 55 -11.27 -9.24 -7.05
C SER A 55 -12.69 -9.03 -7.58
N GLY A 56 -12.85 -8.67 -8.85
CA GLY A 56 -14.13 -8.46 -9.51
C GLY A 56 -14.67 -7.04 -9.50
N LEU A 57 -13.86 -6.05 -9.06
CA LEU A 57 -14.25 -4.64 -9.09
C LEU A 57 -14.00 -4.01 -10.46
N GLU A 58 -14.91 -3.17 -10.88
CA GLU A 58 -14.80 -2.36 -12.09
C GLU A 58 -14.12 -1.02 -11.77
N ILE A 59 -12.83 -0.92 -12.08
CA ILE A 59 -12.00 0.26 -11.74
C ILE A 59 -12.58 1.55 -12.33
N GLN A 60 -13.19 1.48 -13.52
CA GLN A 60 -13.80 2.62 -14.20
C GLN A 60 -14.99 3.22 -13.44
N ARG A 61 -15.58 2.48 -12.51
CA ARG A 61 -16.68 2.95 -11.65
C ARG A 61 -16.21 3.62 -10.36
N LEU A 62 -14.93 3.52 -10.03
CA LEU A 62 -14.38 4.21 -8.87
C LEU A 62 -14.34 5.72 -9.15
N LYS A 63 -14.75 6.50 -8.16
CA LYS A 63 -14.77 7.96 -8.26
C LYS A 63 -13.41 8.52 -7.86
N ILE A 64 -12.55 8.81 -8.84
CA ILE A 64 -11.26 9.44 -8.60
C ILE A 64 -11.43 10.95 -8.65
N GLU A 65 -11.35 11.61 -7.50
CA GLU A 65 -11.47 13.06 -7.37
C GLU A 65 -10.15 13.77 -7.66
N MET A 66 -9.03 13.14 -7.29
CA MET A 66 -7.73 13.76 -7.40
C MET A 66 -6.63 12.71 -7.57
N GLU A 67 -5.67 13.01 -8.43
CA GLU A 67 -4.42 12.27 -8.56
C GLU A 67 -3.25 13.12 -8.07
N LEU A 68 -2.41 12.55 -7.21
CA LEU A 68 -1.25 13.21 -6.62
C LEU A 68 0.00 12.33 -6.81
N ASN A 69 1.16 12.94 -6.76
CA ASN A 69 2.44 12.25 -6.98
C ASN A 69 3.23 11.98 -5.68
N SER A 70 2.63 12.22 -4.52
CA SER A 70 3.29 12.10 -3.21
C SER A 70 2.37 11.42 -2.20
N LEU A 71 2.90 10.41 -1.50
CA LEU A 71 2.18 9.75 -0.39
C LEU A 71 1.84 10.73 0.73
N GLU A 72 2.72 11.67 1.04
CA GLU A 72 2.46 12.69 2.07
C GLU A 72 1.31 13.61 1.66
N ALA A 73 1.24 14.01 0.39
CA ALA A 73 0.13 14.82 -0.10
C ALA A 73 -1.20 14.03 -0.03
N ILE A 74 -1.19 12.74 -0.36
CA ILE A 74 -2.38 11.89 -0.23
C ILE A 74 -2.79 11.73 1.23
N LYS A 75 -1.86 11.48 2.15
CA LYS A 75 -2.17 11.41 3.59
C LYS A 75 -2.85 12.69 4.08
N ASN A 76 -2.29 13.84 3.72
CA ASN A 76 -2.88 15.13 4.07
C ASN A 76 -4.28 15.32 3.48
N ALA A 77 -4.50 14.91 2.24
CA ALA A 77 -5.81 14.97 1.60
C ALA A 77 -6.84 14.08 2.32
N VAL A 78 -6.47 12.85 2.71
CA VAL A 78 -7.35 11.97 3.49
C VAL A 78 -7.65 12.55 4.86
N GLN A 79 -6.65 13.04 5.58
CA GLN A 79 -6.83 13.69 6.90
C GLN A 79 -7.75 14.91 6.82
N SER A 80 -7.68 15.65 5.72
CA SER A 80 -8.52 16.82 5.46
C SER A 80 -9.96 16.49 5.01
N GLY A 81 -10.28 15.21 4.84
CA GLY A 81 -11.61 14.77 4.44
C GLY A 81 -11.88 14.81 2.94
N LEU A 82 -10.87 14.99 2.09
CA LEU A 82 -11.02 15.07 0.64
C LEU A 82 -11.38 13.74 -0.02
N GLY A 83 -11.04 12.61 0.62
CA GLY A 83 -11.39 11.30 0.08
C GLY A 83 -10.67 10.15 0.76
N ALA A 84 -10.91 8.96 0.24
CA ALA A 84 -10.27 7.71 0.64
C ALA A 84 -9.04 7.42 -0.22
N SER A 85 -8.16 6.56 0.25
CA SER A 85 -7.01 6.09 -0.53
C SER A 85 -6.57 4.70 -0.13
N PHE A 86 -5.84 4.02 -1.01
CA PHE A 86 -5.05 2.83 -0.66
C PHE A 86 -3.60 3.26 -0.40
N LEU A 87 -3.13 3.04 0.82
CA LEU A 87 -1.78 3.44 1.24
C LEU A 87 -1.03 2.27 1.89
N PRO A 88 0.31 2.20 1.73
CA PRO A 88 1.12 1.22 2.45
C PRO A 88 0.95 1.41 3.96
N VAL A 89 0.64 0.33 4.68
CA VAL A 89 0.41 0.38 6.14
C VAL A 89 1.60 0.99 6.86
N VAL A 90 2.83 0.64 6.45
CA VAL A 90 4.06 1.18 7.04
C VAL A 90 4.20 2.70 6.89
N SER A 91 3.53 3.30 5.90
CA SER A 91 3.59 4.76 5.68
C SER A 91 2.60 5.56 6.53
N ILE A 92 1.65 4.90 7.19
CA ILE A 92 0.53 5.52 7.91
C ILE A 92 0.47 5.14 9.40
N GLU A 93 1.47 4.47 9.93
CA GLU A 93 1.50 4.01 11.34
C GLU A 93 1.30 5.15 12.34
N ARG A 94 1.92 6.31 12.08
CA ARG A 94 1.81 7.49 12.95
C ARG A 94 0.40 8.08 12.92
N GLU A 95 -0.18 8.19 11.75
CA GLU A 95 -1.53 8.72 11.53
C GLU A 95 -2.61 7.80 12.13
N LEU A 96 -2.41 6.48 12.03
CA LEU A 96 -3.28 5.50 12.68
C LEU A 96 -3.20 5.61 14.21
N ALA A 97 -1.98 5.71 14.77
CA ALA A 97 -1.79 5.88 16.21
C ALA A 97 -2.36 7.21 16.72
N ALA A 98 -2.27 8.27 15.93
CA ALA A 98 -2.84 9.58 16.25
C ALA A 98 -4.36 9.68 16.01
N GLY A 99 -4.97 8.68 15.35
CA GLY A 99 -6.40 8.69 15.00
C GLY A 99 -6.79 9.71 13.94
N THR A 100 -5.82 10.22 13.17
CA THR A 100 -6.06 11.22 12.11
C THR A 100 -6.43 10.58 10.77
N ILE A 101 -6.26 9.28 10.64
CA ILE A 101 -6.70 8.43 9.53
C ILE A 101 -7.34 7.16 10.13
N HIS A 102 -8.36 6.63 9.46
CA HIS A 102 -9.02 5.39 9.81
C HIS A 102 -8.69 4.30 8.78
N LYS A 103 -8.18 3.15 9.24
CA LYS A 103 -8.00 1.95 8.40
C LYS A 103 -9.32 1.19 8.29
N ALA A 104 -9.85 1.04 7.09
CA ALA A 104 -11.05 0.26 6.82
C ALA A 104 -10.68 -1.16 6.36
N PHE A 105 -11.47 -2.13 6.80
CA PHE A 105 -11.39 -3.52 6.35
C PHE A 105 -12.46 -3.76 5.28
N ILE A 106 -12.11 -4.53 4.25
CA ILE A 106 -13.00 -4.87 3.14
C ILE A 106 -13.20 -6.38 3.16
N ALA A 107 -14.45 -6.83 3.12
CA ALA A 107 -14.79 -8.23 3.08
C ALA A 107 -14.16 -8.91 1.85
N ASP A 108 -13.53 -10.05 2.07
CA ASP A 108 -12.93 -10.89 1.03
C ASP A 108 -11.94 -10.16 0.11
N LEU A 109 -11.29 -9.11 0.63
CA LEU A 109 -10.29 -8.35 -0.13
C LEU A 109 -9.12 -7.93 0.75
N GLU A 110 -7.96 -8.47 0.42
CA GLU A 110 -6.66 -7.99 0.92
C GLU A 110 -5.82 -7.49 -0.23
N VAL A 111 -5.34 -6.26 -0.13
CA VAL A 111 -4.44 -5.68 -1.12
C VAL A 111 -3.01 -5.81 -0.61
N LYS A 112 -2.33 -6.85 -1.03
CA LYS A 112 -0.94 -7.15 -0.65
C LYS A 112 -0.04 -7.22 -1.88
N ARG A 113 1.20 -6.78 -1.74
CA ARG A 113 2.22 -6.91 -2.78
C ARG A 113 3.48 -7.54 -2.22
N GLU A 114 4.16 -8.32 -3.03
CA GLU A 114 5.45 -8.89 -2.71
C GLU A 114 6.57 -7.92 -3.13
N LEU A 115 7.43 -7.59 -2.21
CA LEU A 115 8.66 -6.84 -2.47
C LEU A 115 9.78 -7.82 -2.76
N LYS A 116 10.57 -7.55 -3.80
CA LYS A 116 11.65 -8.44 -4.26
C LYS A 116 12.99 -7.70 -4.31
N LEU A 117 14.03 -8.36 -3.84
CA LEU A 117 15.39 -7.91 -4.03
C LEU A 117 15.86 -8.32 -5.43
N ILE A 118 16.22 -7.34 -6.24
CA ILE A 118 16.79 -7.55 -7.57
C ILE A 118 18.27 -7.22 -7.54
N THR A 119 19.10 -8.14 -7.98
CA THR A 119 20.55 -7.94 -8.14
C THR A 119 20.95 -8.23 -9.58
N ASN A 120 21.93 -7.50 -10.10
CA ASN A 120 22.50 -7.78 -11.40
C ASN A 120 23.82 -8.53 -11.21
N PRO A 121 23.87 -9.86 -11.51
CA PRO A 121 25.07 -10.66 -11.31
C PRO A 121 26.22 -10.29 -12.26
N SER A 122 25.92 -9.60 -13.37
CA SER A 122 26.92 -9.16 -14.36
C SER A 122 27.62 -7.87 -13.98
N ARG A 123 27.21 -7.22 -12.89
CA ARG A 123 27.85 -6.00 -12.41
C ARG A 123 28.71 -6.26 -11.19
N TYR A 124 29.82 -5.52 -11.08
CA TYR A 124 30.64 -5.51 -9.87
C TYR A 124 29.79 -5.20 -8.64
N THR A 125 29.88 -6.06 -7.65
CA THR A 125 29.23 -5.85 -6.35
C THR A 125 30.26 -5.25 -5.40
N SER A 126 30.01 -4.05 -4.90
CA SER A 126 30.89 -3.40 -3.93
C SER A 126 30.85 -4.17 -2.59
N ARG A 127 31.95 -4.09 -1.82
CA ARG A 127 32.01 -4.67 -0.47
C ARG A 127 30.88 -4.13 0.44
N ALA A 128 30.54 -2.84 0.31
CA ALA A 128 29.44 -2.24 1.04
C ALA A 128 28.09 -2.89 0.70
N SER A 129 27.84 -3.17 -0.59
CA SER A 129 26.63 -3.87 -1.04
C SER A 129 26.55 -5.30 -0.50
N GLU A 130 27.69 -6.02 -0.45
CA GLU A 130 27.73 -7.38 0.11
C GLU A 130 27.46 -7.37 1.63
N VAL A 131 28.10 -6.46 2.36
CA VAL A 131 27.88 -6.29 3.80
C VAL A 131 26.40 -5.93 4.07
N PHE A 132 25.83 -5.02 3.29
CA PHE A 132 24.42 -4.66 3.41
C PHE A 132 23.49 -5.84 3.19
N LYS A 133 23.70 -6.61 2.10
CA LYS A 133 22.90 -7.81 1.81
C LYS A 133 22.99 -8.84 2.93
N LYS A 134 24.19 -9.09 3.45
CA LYS A 134 24.45 -10.14 4.43
C LYS A 134 23.99 -9.79 5.84
N ASN A 135 24.20 -8.53 6.27
CA ASN A 135 24.05 -8.15 7.66
C ASN A 135 22.83 -7.27 7.93
N ILE A 136 22.37 -6.52 6.95
CA ILE A 136 21.28 -5.55 7.15
C ILE A 136 19.96 -6.06 6.59
N LEU A 137 19.93 -6.46 5.34
CA LEU A 137 18.68 -6.91 4.71
C LEU A 137 17.94 -8.02 5.45
N PRO A 138 18.60 -9.06 6.00
CA PRO A 138 17.90 -10.13 6.70
C PRO A 138 17.11 -9.66 7.93
N GLN A 139 17.54 -8.57 8.57
CA GLN A 139 16.87 -8.02 9.76
C GLN A 139 15.48 -7.46 9.43
N PHE A 140 15.27 -7.01 8.19
CA PHE A 140 14.02 -6.41 7.73
C PHE A 140 13.24 -7.30 6.77
N ALA A 141 13.76 -8.47 6.44
CA ALA A 141 13.09 -9.41 5.56
C ALA A 141 11.91 -10.08 6.29
N SER A 142 10.85 -10.41 5.54
CA SER A 142 9.73 -11.20 6.07
C SER A 142 10.20 -12.59 6.51
N GLU A 143 9.45 -13.25 7.39
CA GLU A 143 9.75 -14.59 7.89
C GLU A 143 9.92 -15.64 6.79
N TYR A 144 9.24 -15.43 5.66
CA TYR A 144 9.30 -16.32 4.49
C TYR A 144 10.38 -15.95 3.48
N SER A 145 11.19 -14.93 3.75
CA SER A 145 12.27 -14.55 2.82
C SER A 145 13.50 -15.42 3.00
N PRO A 146 14.07 -15.97 1.89
CA PRO A 146 15.34 -16.69 1.94
C PRO A 146 16.49 -15.87 2.52
N LEU A 147 16.40 -14.54 2.54
CA LEU A 147 17.44 -13.67 3.11
C LEU A 147 17.58 -13.78 4.62
N ARG A 148 16.57 -14.29 5.34
CA ARG A 148 16.69 -14.53 6.80
C ARG A 148 17.55 -15.75 7.16
N GLN A 149 17.86 -16.58 6.18
CA GLN A 149 18.66 -17.79 6.36
C GLN A 149 20.15 -17.57 6.02
N LEU A 150 20.53 -16.35 5.62
CA LEU A 150 21.92 -15.95 5.36
C LEU A 150 22.57 -15.37 6.62
#